data_409381f1ecf95711b78b92c495731269
#
_entry.id   409381f1ecf95711b78b92c495731269
#
_cell.length_a   1.000
_cell.length_b   1.000
_cell.length_c   1.000
_cell.angle_alpha   90.00
_cell.angle_beta   90.00
_cell.angle_gamma   90.00
#
_symmetry.space_group_name_H-M   'P 1'
#
loop_
_entity.id
_entity.type
_entity.pdbx_description
1 polymer ?
#
loop_
_entity_poly.entity_id
_entity_poly.type
_entity_poly.pdbx_seq_one_letter_code
_entity_poly.pdbx_strand_id
1 'polypeptide(L)'
;MRKKKRSFITLLLSVVLVLSVTACGAAQTSGQADTSDPAKSAAPEAQTEKNGDIYILYTSDVHCGVDEGFGYAGLKLVRDTLEREGYETILVDDGDSVQGEVLGTVSKGEAMVELMNEIGYDVAIPGNHEFDYGTKRFLELVEMADYPYISCNFTYLDEPVLKPYVIKEAAGKKIAFIGVTTPTTVRGSAPANFQDESGQSVYGFMQHDQTGQSVYKAVQDAADAARAEGADFVYLVSHLGNEEICRPWTYADVIAATSGIDVVLDGHSHDTDQIVMKNKDGEEVTRSAVGTKMSCIGYSHISADGEIVETGIWSWPNKTPAPELLDIHNDIRDKIEEKEQLLAQDMNRVVAATSVRLTIFDPKEVDSSEKPIRMARRAETNLGDLCADAYRDQTGADIAFENGGAIRSGIEKGDITYGNIIAVHPFGNGVCVLEVTGQQLLDALEWGSRAVPSESGAFLQVSGLSYEINSAVDNPCKQDENGMFVGIDGARRVQNVMVGDQPLDPEKTYTLAGQDYMLLKHGDGFTMFDGAKVLAENTGIDYQALIDYIVETLGGTVGEGYEDLYGQGRITILE
;
A
#
# COMPACT_ATOMS: atom_id res chain seq x y z
N MET A 1 -36.69 10.55 5.64
CA MET A 1 -35.49 9.80 5.34
C MET A 1 -34.50 9.64 6.50
N ARG A 2 -34.73 10.12 7.73
CA ARG A 2 -33.78 10.01 8.88
C ARG A 2 -34.00 8.80 9.84
N LYS A 3 -34.99 7.96 9.60
CA LYS A 3 -35.35 6.86 10.52
C LYS A 3 -34.84 5.46 10.13
N LYS A 4 -34.33 5.24 8.88
CA LYS A 4 -33.82 3.92 8.45
C LYS A 4 -32.32 3.70 8.76
N LYS A 5 -31.49 4.76 8.86
CA LYS A 5 -30.04 4.62 9.16
C LYS A 5 -29.71 4.01 10.52
N ARG A 6 -30.65 4.08 11.49
CA ARG A 6 -30.41 3.50 12.83
C ARG A 6 -30.66 1.99 12.94
N SER A 7 -31.34 1.40 11.95
CA SER A 7 -31.80 0.00 12.07
C SER A 7 -30.70 -1.00 11.71
N PHE A 8 -29.82 -0.68 10.73
CA PHE A 8 -28.85 -1.66 10.23
C PHE A 8 -27.61 -1.80 11.13
N ILE A 9 -27.07 -0.69 11.64
CA ILE A 9 -25.96 -0.73 12.62
C ILE A 9 -26.41 -1.44 13.90
N THR A 10 -27.68 -1.26 14.28
CA THR A 10 -28.27 -1.95 15.44
C THR A 10 -28.50 -3.44 15.17
N LEU A 11 -28.67 -3.86 13.91
CA LEU A 11 -28.88 -5.26 13.55
C LEU A 11 -27.57 -6.05 13.57
N LEU A 12 -26.48 -5.50 13.02
CA LEU A 12 -25.16 -6.15 13.10
C LEU A 12 -24.68 -6.28 14.56
N LEU A 13 -24.85 -5.23 15.37
CA LEU A 13 -24.58 -5.31 16.82
C LEU A 13 -25.54 -6.24 17.56
N SER A 14 -26.78 -6.40 17.12
CA SER A 14 -27.76 -7.29 17.76
C SER A 14 -27.50 -8.76 17.47
N VAL A 15 -26.94 -9.11 16.31
CA VAL A 15 -26.60 -10.50 15.96
C VAL A 15 -25.38 -10.97 16.77
N VAL A 16 -24.38 -10.11 17.00
CA VAL A 16 -23.25 -10.41 17.89
C VAL A 16 -23.72 -10.56 19.36
N LEU A 17 -24.70 -9.75 19.81
CA LEU A 17 -25.22 -9.83 21.18
C LEU A 17 -26.09 -11.08 21.44
N VAL A 18 -26.76 -11.63 20.40
CA VAL A 18 -27.59 -12.84 20.56
C VAL A 18 -26.74 -14.12 20.64
N LEU A 19 -25.54 -14.13 20.05
CA LEU A 19 -24.61 -15.27 20.17
C LEU A 19 -23.98 -15.37 21.57
N SER A 20 -23.83 -14.26 22.31
CA SER A 20 -23.28 -14.26 23.66
C SER A 20 -24.26 -14.66 24.78
N VAL A 21 -25.58 -14.70 24.50
CA VAL A 21 -26.61 -15.04 25.51
C VAL A 21 -26.99 -16.52 25.51
N THR A 22 -26.61 -17.31 24.50
CA THR A 22 -26.92 -18.75 24.42
C THR A 22 -25.87 -19.66 25.10
N ALA A 23 -24.77 -19.14 25.59
CA ALA A 23 -23.71 -19.92 26.26
C ALA A 23 -23.80 -20.00 27.79
N CYS A 24 -24.84 -19.40 28.45
CA CYS A 24 -24.99 -19.44 29.89
C CYS A 24 -26.37 -19.96 30.29
N GLY A 25 -26.53 -21.28 30.39
CA GLY A 25 -27.76 -21.85 30.96
C GLY A 25 -27.89 -23.35 30.87
N ALA A 26 -27.03 -24.13 31.53
CA ALA A 26 -27.38 -25.47 32.00
C ALA A 26 -26.42 -25.91 33.11
N ALA A 27 -26.82 -25.68 34.32
CA ALA A 27 -26.19 -26.31 35.48
C ALA A 27 -27.14 -27.37 36.08
N GLN A 28 -26.58 -28.56 36.20
CA GLN A 28 -26.91 -29.64 37.17
C GLN A 28 -28.22 -30.42 37.02
N THR A 29 -28.10 -31.67 36.60
CA THR A 29 -28.55 -32.81 37.42
C THR A 29 -27.74 -34.06 37.07
N SER A 30 -27.34 -34.77 38.11
CA SER A 30 -26.58 -36.02 38.16
C SER A 30 -27.34 -37.22 37.60
N GLY A 31 -26.64 -38.14 36.90
CA GLY A 31 -27.17 -39.48 36.59
C GLY A 31 -26.33 -40.26 35.58
N GLN A 32 -25.58 -41.18 36.12
CA GLN A 32 -25.00 -42.45 35.62
C GLN A 32 -24.89 -42.77 34.12
N ALA A 33 -23.71 -43.31 33.82
CA ALA A 33 -23.20 -43.81 32.54
C ALA A 33 -24.12 -44.81 31.82
N ASP A 34 -24.18 -44.67 30.49
CA ASP A 34 -24.24 -45.81 29.58
C ASP A 34 -23.52 -45.52 28.26
N THR A 35 -22.70 -46.46 27.84
CA THR A 35 -21.82 -46.37 26.69
C THR A 35 -22.60 -46.78 25.45
N SER A 36 -22.84 -45.87 24.54
CA SER A 36 -23.08 -46.15 23.11
C SER A 36 -22.86 -44.88 22.28
N ASP A 37 -21.91 -45.01 21.37
CA ASP A 37 -21.49 -44.00 20.38
C ASP A 37 -22.68 -43.64 19.45
N PRO A 38 -23.12 -42.37 19.39
CA PRO A 38 -23.99 -41.95 18.31
C PRO A 38 -23.17 -41.12 17.30
N ALA A 39 -23.05 -41.66 16.10
CA ALA A 39 -22.72 -40.93 14.91
C ALA A 39 -23.42 -39.55 14.95
N LYS A 40 -22.62 -38.46 14.98
CA LYS A 40 -23.13 -37.09 14.81
C LYS A 40 -23.76 -36.98 13.41
N SER A 41 -25.06 -37.13 13.35
CA SER A 41 -25.88 -36.64 12.25
C SER A 41 -25.79 -35.10 12.32
N ALA A 42 -25.03 -34.48 11.43
CA ALA A 42 -25.15 -33.06 11.16
C ALA A 42 -26.62 -32.79 10.79
N ALA A 43 -27.28 -31.94 11.55
CA ALA A 43 -28.58 -31.42 11.15
C ALA A 43 -28.41 -30.71 9.79
N PRO A 44 -29.32 -30.85 8.81
CA PRO A 44 -29.23 -30.09 7.58
C PRO A 44 -29.29 -28.60 7.95
N GLU A 45 -28.30 -27.85 7.53
CA GLU A 45 -28.34 -26.38 7.55
C GLU A 45 -29.64 -25.98 6.83
N ALA A 46 -30.47 -25.25 7.54
CA ALA A 46 -31.68 -24.66 6.93
C ALA A 46 -31.19 -23.70 5.86
N GLN A 47 -31.39 -24.04 4.58
CA GLN A 47 -31.14 -23.12 3.48
C GLN A 47 -32.08 -21.93 3.69
N THR A 48 -31.50 -20.78 4.04
CA THR A 48 -32.22 -19.50 4.08
C THR A 48 -32.69 -19.21 2.66
N GLU A 49 -33.95 -18.88 2.46
CA GLU A 49 -34.43 -18.44 1.14
C GLU A 49 -33.65 -17.20 0.74
N LYS A 50 -33.04 -17.20 -0.46
CA LYS A 50 -32.32 -16.05 -0.99
C LYS A 50 -33.30 -14.90 -1.14
N ASN A 51 -32.95 -13.73 -0.60
CA ASN A 51 -33.82 -12.54 -0.65
C ASN A 51 -33.70 -11.78 -1.97
N GLY A 52 -32.73 -12.13 -2.83
CA GLY A 52 -32.48 -11.52 -4.14
C GLY A 52 -31.66 -10.23 -4.10
N ASP A 53 -31.31 -9.73 -2.94
CA ASP A 53 -30.43 -8.57 -2.80
C ASP A 53 -28.97 -9.01 -2.86
N ILE A 54 -28.09 -8.10 -3.32
CA ILE A 54 -26.67 -8.35 -3.51
C ILE A 54 -25.85 -7.33 -2.70
N TYR A 55 -24.81 -7.81 -2.03
CA TYR A 55 -23.78 -6.97 -1.44
C TYR A 55 -22.45 -7.15 -2.19
N ILE A 56 -21.97 -6.07 -2.79
CA ILE A 56 -20.59 -6.00 -3.26
C ILE A 56 -19.78 -5.48 -2.08
N LEU A 57 -18.89 -6.33 -1.54
CA LEU A 57 -17.95 -5.98 -0.49
C LEU A 57 -16.61 -5.66 -1.15
N TYR A 58 -15.85 -4.70 -0.60
CA TYR A 58 -14.53 -4.40 -1.13
C TYR A 58 -13.53 -3.96 -0.06
N THR A 59 -12.27 -4.24 -0.34
CA THR A 59 -11.10 -3.83 0.43
C THR A 59 -10.15 -3.06 -0.47
N SER A 60 -9.26 -2.27 0.12
CA SER A 60 -8.22 -1.52 -0.56
C SER A 60 -7.01 -1.35 0.36
N ASP A 61 -5.82 -1.29 -0.23
CA ASP A 61 -4.59 -0.92 0.49
C ASP A 61 -4.39 -1.73 1.78
N VAL A 62 -4.65 -3.04 1.71
CA VAL A 62 -4.55 -3.93 2.88
C VAL A 62 -3.11 -4.00 3.38
N HIS A 63 -2.10 -3.88 2.50
CA HIS A 63 -0.68 -3.85 2.84
C HIS A 63 -0.29 -4.94 3.86
N CYS A 64 -0.82 -6.15 3.63
CA CYS A 64 -0.61 -7.32 4.50
C CYS A 64 -1.08 -7.14 5.96
N GLY A 65 -1.86 -6.10 6.25
CA GLY A 65 -2.43 -5.82 7.59
C GLY A 65 -3.61 -6.73 7.91
N VAL A 66 -3.42 -8.04 7.83
CA VAL A 66 -4.47 -9.07 7.95
C VAL A 66 -5.14 -9.13 9.32
N ASP A 67 -4.48 -8.60 10.34
CA ASP A 67 -4.96 -8.53 11.72
C ASP A 67 -5.34 -7.12 12.17
N GLU A 68 -5.11 -6.11 11.33
CA GLU A 68 -5.41 -4.73 11.66
C GLU A 68 -6.88 -4.40 11.36
N GLY A 69 -7.46 -3.44 12.08
CA GLY A 69 -8.84 -3.02 11.89
C GLY A 69 -9.83 -4.19 12.02
N PHE A 70 -10.61 -4.45 10.98
CA PHE A 70 -11.48 -5.63 10.89
C PHE A 70 -10.69 -6.92 10.71
N GLY A 71 -9.54 -6.85 10.09
CA GLY A 71 -8.76 -7.99 9.65
C GLY A 71 -9.48 -8.90 8.66
N TYR A 72 -8.78 -9.85 8.12
CA TYR A 72 -9.36 -10.83 7.20
C TYR A 72 -10.36 -11.77 7.88
N ALA A 73 -10.15 -12.09 9.17
CA ALA A 73 -11.11 -12.85 9.96
C ALA A 73 -12.45 -12.10 10.14
N GLY A 74 -12.39 -10.78 10.35
CA GLY A 74 -13.59 -9.93 10.44
C GLY A 74 -14.30 -9.79 9.09
N LEU A 75 -13.56 -9.64 8.00
CA LEU A 75 -14.12 -9.60 6.64
C LEU A 75 -14.90 -10.89 6.32
N LYS A 76 -14.29 -12.05 6.63
CA LYS A 76 -14.96 -13.35 6.46
C LYS A 76 -16.24 -13.47 7.29
N LEU A 77 -16.20 -13.01 8.54
CA LEU A 77 -17.40 -13.01 9.40
C LEU A 77 -18.51 -12.13 8.83
N VAL A 78 -18.18 -10.95 8.30
CA VAL A 78 -19.17 -10.05 7.66
C VAL A 78 -19.79 -10.74 6.45
N ARG A 79 -18.97 -11.29 5.55
CA ARG A 79 -19.43 -12.01 4.37
C ARG A 79 -20.36 -13.16 4.74
N ASP A 80 -19.92 -14.07 5.61
CA ASP A 80 -20.68 -15.24 6.05
C ASP A 80 -22.00 -14.86 6.74
N THR A 81 -22.03 -13.71 7.41
CA THR A 81 -23.25 -13.21 8.05
C THR A 81 -24.27 -12.76 7.03
N LEU A 82 -23.86 -12.00 6.02
CA LEU A 82 -24.73 -11.57 4.92
C LEU A 82 -25.29 -12.78 4.15
N GLU A 83 -24.42 -13.77 3.83
CA GLU A 83 -24.84 -14.98 3.11
C GLU A 83 -25.84 -15.81 3.94
N ARG A 84 -25.65 -15.92 5.25
CA ARG A 84 -26.64 -16.58 6.16
C ARG A 84 -27.96 -15.81 6.26
N GLU A 85 -27.96 -14.51 6.05
CA GLU A 85 -29.17 -13.69 5.99
C GLU A 85 -29.86 -13.76 4.63
N GLY A 86 -29.31 -14.49 3.67
CA GLY A 86 -29.88 -14.75 2.35
C GLY A 86 -29.43 -13.77 1.26
N TYR A 87 -28.47 -12.91 1.54
CA TYR A 87 -27.86 -12.04 0.54
C TYR A 87 -26.87 -12.80 -0.34
N GLU A 88 -26.73 -12.40 -1.61
CA GLU A 88 -25.60 -12.83 -2.42
C GLU A 88 -24.47 -11.82 -2.27
N THR A 89 -23.24 -12.31 -2.16
CA THR A 89 -22.06 -11.44 -1.96
C THR A 89 -21.08 -11.58 -3.12
N ILE A 90 -20.42 -10.47 -3.47
CA ILE A 90 -19.23 -10.43 -4.35
C ILE A 90 -18.18 -9.66 -3.59
N LEU A 91 -16.96 -10.20 -3.49
CA LEU A 91 -15.83 -9.59 -2.77
C LEU A 91 -14.76 -9.14 -3.74
N VAL A 92 -14.37 -7.87 -3.64
CA VAL A 92 -13.46 -7.17 -4.56
C VAL A 92 -12.28 -6.61 -3.81
N ASP A 93 -11.10 -6.63 -4.43
CA ASP A 93 -9.89 -5.97 -3.94
C ASP A 93 -9.47 -4.84 -4.89
N ASP A 94 -9.25 -3.65 -4.32
CA ASP A 94 -8.88 -2.45 -5.06
C ASP A 94 -7.35 -2.26 -5.15
N GLY A 95 -6.56 -3.32 -4.88
CA GLY A 95 -5.09 -3.35 -5.00
C GLY A 95 -4.32 -3.00 -3.72
N ASP A 96 -3.00 -3.09 -3.81
CA ASP A 96 -2.03 -2.90 -2.72
C ASP A 96 -2.24 -3.86 -1.54
N SER A 97 -2.46 -5.13 -1.85
CA SER A 97 -2.72 -6.17 -0.84
C SER A 97 -1.47 -6.97 -0.47
N VAL A 98 -0.52 -7.20 -1.42
CA VAL A 98 0.52 -8.24 -1.28
C VAL A 98 1.82 -7.76 -0.65
N GLN A 99 2.00 -6.45 -0.45
CA GLN A 99 3.21 -5.84 0.10
C GLN A 99 2.85 -4.95 1.31
N GLY A 100 3.71 -4.93 2.34
CA GLY A 100 3.55 -4.06 3.52
C GLY A 100 4.10 -4.67 4.79
N GLU A 101 3.35 -5.54 5.47
CA GLU A 101 3.77 -6.18 6.71
C GLU A 101 4.67 -7.41 6.46
N VAL A 102 5.25 -7.93 7.54
CA VAL A 102 6.26 -9.01 7.50
C VAL A 102 5.79 -10.25 6.74
N LEU A 103 4.51 -10.63 6.87
CA LEU A 103 3.95 -11.81 6.23
C LEU A 103 4.07 -11.71 4.70
N GLY A 104 3.70 -10.56 4.12
CA GLY A 104 3.82 -10.32 2.68
C GLY A 104 5.27 -10.22 2.24
N THR A 105 6.11 -9.50 3.00
CA THR A 105 7.51 -9.30 2.66
C THR A 105 8.28 -10.62 2.58
N VAL A 106 8.15 -11.50 3.58
CA VAL A 106 8.87 -12.77 3.62
C VAL A 106 8.38 -13.75 2.56
N SER A 107 7.06 -13.78 2.32
CA SER A 107 6.46 -14.66 1.30
C SER A 107 6.49 -14.06 -0.11
N LYS A 108 6.92 -12.80 -0.28
CA LYS A 108 6.80 -12.02 -1.52
C LYS A 108 5.38 -12.12 -2.10
N GLY A 109 4.39 -11.87 -1.23
CA GLY A 109 2.96 -11.83 -1.56
C GLY A 109 2.23 -13.17 -1.58
N GLU A 110 2.92 -14.33 -1.58
CA GLU A 110 2.30 -15.66 -1.67
C GLU A 110 1.28 -15.92 -0.56
N ALA A 111 1.66 -15.65 0.68
CA ALA A 111 0.79 -15.85 1.83
C ALA A 111 -0.49 -15.01 1.75
N MET A 112 -0.42 -13.84 1.15
CA MET A 112 -1.59 -12.97 0.97
C MET A 112 -2.56 -13.54 -0.06
N VAL A 113 -2.06 -13.98 -1.23
CA VAL A 113 -2.90 -14.61 -2.25
C VAL A 113 -3.56 -15.88 -1.72
N GLU A 114 -2.84 -16.71 -0.96
CA GLU A 114 -3.42 -17.88 -0.31
C GLU A 114 -4.56 -17.52 0.66
N LEU A 115 -4.39 -16.49 1.50
CA LEU A 115 -5.45 -16.02 2.40
C LEU A 115 -6.64 -15.44 1.62
N MET A 116 -6.39 -14.69 0.54
CA MET A 116 -7.44 -14.14 -0.31
C MET A 116 -8.24 -15.24 -1.02
N ASN A 117 -7.58 -16.32 -1.48
CA ASN A 117 -8.25 -17.51 -2.01
C ASN A 117 -9.19 -18.13 -0.97
N GLU A 118 -8.74 -18.29 0.27
CA GLU A 118 -9.52 -18.89 1.35
C GLU A 118 -10.71 -18.05 1.80
N ILE A 119 -10.56 -16.70 1.82
CA ILE A 119 -11.67 -15.79 2.10
C ILE A 119 -12.69 -15.83 0.95
N GLY A 120 -12.19 -16.13 -0.25
CA GLY A 120 -12.98 -16.26 -1.46
C GLY A 120 -13.18 -14.93 -2.18
N TYR A 121 -12.10 -14.16 -2.39
CA TYR A 121 -12.20 -13.01 -3.27
C TYR A 121 -12.72 -13.39 -4.65
N ASP A 122 -13.53 -12.53 -5.25
CA ASP A 122 -14.16 -12.77 -6.55
C ASP A 122 -13.46 -12.04 -7.69
N VAL A 123 -12.85 -10.88 -7.39
CA VAL A 123 -12.15 -10.00 -8.35
C VAL A 123 -11.07 -9.23 -7.61
N ALA A 124 -9.92 -9.00 -8.26
CA ALA A 124 -8.90 -8.09 -7.78
C ALA A 124 -8.30 -7.27 -8.93
N ILE A 125 -7.73 -6.12 -8.59
CA ILE A 125 -6.88 -5.33 -9.50
C ILE A 125 -5.47 -5.22 -8.90
N PRO A 126 -4.43 -5.03 -9.72
CA PRO A 126 -3.14 -4.62 -9.16
C PRO A 126 -3.19 -3.14 -8.74
N GLY A 127 -2.68 -2.83 -7.55
CA GLY A 127 -2.22 -1.50 -7.20
C GLY A 127 -0.76 -1.30 -7.65
N ASN A 128 -0.07 -0.30 -7.11
CA ASN A 128 1.35 -0.10 -7.45
C ASN A 128 2.28 -1.05 -6.67
N HIS A 129 1.93 -1.43 -5.47
CA HIS A 129 2.76 -2.28 -4.62
C HIS A 129 2.70 -3.78 -4.98
N GLU A 130 1.80 -4.23 -5.85
CA GLU A 130 1.85 -5.57 -6.44
C GLU A 130 3.12 -5.80 -7.27
N PHE A 131 3.79 -4.74 -7.74
CA PHE A 131 4.98 -4.81 -8.58
C PHE A 131 6.30 -4.64 -7.82
N ASP A 132 6.28 -4.43 -6.51
CA ASP A 132 7.49 -4.18 -5.71
C ASP A 132 8.45 -5.38 -5.70
N TYR A 133 7.91 -6.61 -5.79
CA TYR A 133 8.71 -7.83 -5.94
C TYR A 133 9.05 -8.15 -7.41
N GLY A 134 8.77 -7.24 -8.33
CA GLY A 134 8.97 -7.34 -9.78
C GLY A 134 7.76 -7.87 -10.54
N THR A 135 7.60 -7.41 -11.79
CA THR A 135 6.47 -7.81 -12.66
C THR A 135 6.36 -9.32 -12.84
N LYS A 136 7.50 -10.03 -12.93
CA LYS A 136 7.49 -11.48 -13.03
C LYS A 136 6.83 -12.14 -11.82
N ARG A 137 7.17 -11.65 -10.59
CA ARG A 137 6.57 -12.19 -9.36
C ARG A 137 5.08 -11.89 -9.30
N PHE A 138 4.66 -10.70 -9.68
CA PHE A 138 3.22 -10.38 -9.77
C PHE A 138 2.48 -11.35 -10.70
N LEU A 139 3.02 -11.66 -11.88
CA LEU A 139 2.40 -12.61 -12.80
C LEU A 139 2.33 -14.04 -12.23
N GLU A 140 3.34 -14.47 -11.44
CA GLU A 140 3.28 -15.72 -10.69
C GLU A 140 2.13 -15.70 -9.65
N LEU A 141 1.94 -14.58 -8.93
CA LEU A 141 0.84 -14.42 -7.98
C LEU A 141 -0.52 -14.45 -8.67
N VAL A 142 -0.65 -13.86 -9.86
CA VAL A 142 -1.86 -13.94 -10.69
C VAL A 142 -2.22 -15.39 -11.04
N GLU A 143 -1.21 -16.23 -11.33
CA GLU A 143 -1.43 -17.66 -11.62
C GLU A 143 -1.84 -18.46 -10.37
N MET A 144 -1.47 -17.99 -9.17
CA MET A 144 -1.83 -18.64 -7.89
C MET A 144 -3.23 -18.25 -7.39
N ALA A 145 -3.78 -17.13 -7.87
CA ALA A 145 -5.07 -16.61 -7.43
C ALA A 145 -6.23 -17.44 -8.03
N ASP A 146 -7.18 -17.85 -7.20
CA ASP A 146 -8.42 -18.51 -7.60
C ASP A 146 -9.46 -17.54 -8.18
N TYR A 147 -9.14 -16.23 -8.17
CA TYR A 147 -9.94 -15.12 -8.69
C TYR A 147 -9.18 -14.37 -9.79
N PRO A 148 -9.87 -13.75 -10.74
CA PRO A 148 -9.21 -12.97 -11.78
C PRO A 148 -8.62 -11.65 -11.22
N TYR A 149 -7.35 -11.39 -11.54
CA TYR A 149 -6.83 -10.02 -11.61
C TYR A 149 -7.24 -9.39 -12.94
N ILE A 150 -7.73 -8.15 -12.90
CA ILE A 150 -8.17 -7.41 -14.08
C ILE A 150 -7.48 -6.05 -14.17
N SER A 151 -7.20 -5.58 -15.38
CA SER A 151 -6.71 -4.21 -15.63
C SER A 151 -6.91 -3.84 -17.09
N CYS A 152 -7.50 -2.67 -17.37
CA CYS A 152 -7.68 -2.18 -18.72
C CYS A 152 -6.45 -1.41 -19.26
N ASN A 153 -5.49 -1.10 -18.40
CA ASN A 153 -4.33 -0.29 -18.77
C ASN A 153 -2.97 -0.92 -18.47
N PHE A 154 -2.90 -2.13 -17.87
CA PHE A 154 -1.64 -2.87 -17.74
C PHE A 154 -1.32 -3.59 -19.05
N THR A 155 -0.20 -3.20 -19.68
CA THR A 155 0.19 -3.63 -21.03
C THR A 155 1.59 -4.23 -21.09
N TYR A 156 1.80 -5.13 -22.06
CA TYR A 156 3.12 -5.60 -22.50
C TYR A 156 3.26 -5.25 -23.98
N LEU A 157 4.23 -4.39 -24.35
CA LEU A 157 4.41 -3.87 -25.71
C LEU A 157 3.08 -3.33 -26.28
N ASP A 158 2.36 -2.53 -25.49
CA ASP A 158 1.06 -1.93 -25.78
C ASP A 158 -0.13 -2.92 -25.92
N GLU A 159 0.09 -4.22 -25.75
CA GLU A 159 -0.98 -5.21 -25.75
C GLU A 159 -1.43 -5.51 -24.31
N PRO A 160 -2.73 -5.67 -24.03
CA PRO A 160 -3.22 -5.95 -22.68
C PRO A 160 -2.64 -7.24 -22.09
N VAL A 161 -2.14 -7.19 -20.85
CA VAL A 161 -1.66 -8.37 -20.10
C VAL A 161 -2.79 -9.08 -19.39
N LEU A 162 -3.71 -8.34 -18.81
CA LEU A 162 -4.87 -8.84 -18.09
C LEU A 162 -6.16 -8.54 -18.85
N LYS A 163 -7.26 -9.18 -18.46
CA LYS A 163 -8.57 -8.81 -18.99
C LYS A 163 -8.94 -7.41 -18.50
N PRO A 164 -9.52 -6.56 -19.35
CA PRO A 164 -9.91 -5.20 -18.94
C PRO A 164 -11.07 -5.20 -17.93
N TYR A 165 -11.92 -6.20 -17.98
CA TYR A 165 -13.06 -6.36 -17.08
C TYR A 165 -13.49 -7.82 -16.98
N VAL A 166 -14.35 -8.09 -15.98
CA VAL A 166 -15.05 -9.36 -15.79
C VAL A 166 -16.52 -9.08 -15.45
N ILE A 167 -17.40 -9.97 -15.89
CA ILE A 167 -18.82 -9.93 -15.50
C ILE A 167 -19.08 -11.09 -14.53
N LYS A 168 -19.62 -10.77 -13.36
CA LYS A 168 -20.11 -11.71 -12.35
C LYS A 168 -21.63 -11.73 -12.37
N GLU A 169 -22.22 -12.87 -12.13
CA GLU A 169 -23.67 -13.02 -12.01
C GLU A 169 -24.04 -13.28 -10.54
N ALA A 170 -24.93 -12.48 -10.00
CA ALA A 170 -25.49 -12.66 -8.67
C ALA A 170 -26.97 -12.26 -8.68
N ALA A 171 -27.83 -13.06 -8.05
CA ALA A 171 -29.29 -12.88 -7.99
C ALA A 171 -29.93 -12.59 -9.38
N GLY A 172 -29.37 -13.17 -10.44
CA GLY A 172 -29.85 -12.98 -11.82
C GLY A 172 -29.48 -11.63 -12.44
N LYS A 173 -28.61 -10.85 -11.82
CA LYS A 173 -28.05 -9.60 -12.36
C LYS A 173 -26.63 -9.84 -12.85
N LYS A 174 -26.26 -9.13 -13.92
CA LYS A 174 -24.90 -9.10 -14.47
C LYS A 174 -24.19 -7.84 -13.98
N ILE A 175 -23.11 -8.02 -13.23
CA ILE A 175 -22.33 -6.94 -12.65
C ILE A 175 -20.93 -6.98 -13.25
N ALA A 176 -20.57 -5.95 -14.00
CA ALA A 176 -19.23 -5.81 -14.57
C ALA A 176 -18.31 -5.06 -13.61
N PHE A 177 -17.10 -5.57 -13.49
CA PHE A 177 -16.00 -4.93 -12.78
C PHE A 177 -14.89 -4.62 -13.79
N ILE A 178 -14.48 -3.36 -13.89
CA ILE A 178 -13.42 -2.86 -14.77
C ILE A 178 -12.23 -2.52 -13.89
N GLY A 179 -11.03 -3.01 -14.21
CA GLY A 179 -9.82 -2.70 -13.44
C GLY A 179 -9.04 -1.56 -14.06
N VAL A 180 -8.48 -0.65 -13.23
CA VAL A 180 -7.54 0.39 -13.64
C VAL A 180 -6.54 0.71 -12.53
N THR A 181 -5.26 0.79 -12.90
CA THR A 181 -4.15 1.10 -11.97
C THR A 181 -3.50 2.43 -12.35
N THR A 182 -3.02 3.18 -11.37
CA THR A 182 -2.35 4.46 -11.63
C THR A 182 -1.12 4.29 -12.52
N PRO A 183 -0.97 5.07 -13.60
CA PRO A 183 0.24 5.05 -14.42
C PRO A 183 1.53 5.44 -13.69
N THR A 184 1.44 6.07 -12.51
CA THR A 184 2.60 6.39 -11.67
C THR A 184 3.28 5.15 -11.09
N THR A 185 2.65 3.97 -11.19
CA THR A 185 3.17 2.66 -10.76
C THR A 185 4.58 2.38 -11.31
N VAL A 186 4.82 2.67 -12.60
CA VAL A 186 6.14 2.41 -13.21
C VAL A 186 7.26 3.14 -12.48
N ARG A 187 7.02 4.36 -12.04
CA ARG A 187 7.99 5.14 -11.28
C ARG A 187 8.05 4.73 -9.81
N GLY A 188 6.88 4.47 -9.20
CA GLY A 188 6.77 4.18 -7.77
C GLY A 188 7.33 2.81 -7.39
N SER A 189 7.21 1.80 -8.28
CA SER A 189 7.65 0.42 -8.01
C SER A 189 8.96 0.03 -8.71
N ALA A 190 9.83 0.96 -8.97
CA ALA A 190 11.07 0.85 -9.72
C ALA A 190 10.90 0.55 -11.22
N PRO A 191 11.26 1.50 -12.11
CA PRO A 191 11.14 1.36 -13.56
C PRO A 191 11.76 0.09 -14.14
N ALA A 192 12.86 -0.39 -13.55
CA ALA A 192 13.53 -1.61 -13.98
C ALA A 192 12.63 -2.86 -13.89
N ASN A 193 11.63 -2.88 -13.01
CA ASN A 193 10.66 -3.98 -12.90
C ASN A 193 9.77 -4.13 -14.14
N PHE A 194 9.72 -3.08 -14.99
CA PHE A 194 8.90 -3.02 -16.21
C PHE A 194 9.72 -3.10 -17.50
N GLN A 195 11.03 -3.40 -17.38
CA GLN A 195 11.97 -3.49 -18.48
C GLN A 195 12.33 -4.94 -18.80
N ASP A 196 12.81 -5.17 -20.03
CA ASP A 196 13.47 -6.42 -20.42
C ASP A 196 14.97 -6.42 -20.02
N GLU A 197 15.66 -7.53 -20.30
CA GLU A 197 17.10 -7.69 -20.01
C GLU A 197 18.00 -6.67 -20.73
N SER A 198 17.50 -5.96 -21.73
CA SER A 198 18.23 -4.91 -22.44
C SER A 198 18.02 -3.52 -21.82
N GLY A 199 17.15 -3.41 -20.80
CA GLY A 199 16.73 -2.14 -20.19
C GLY A 199 15.65 -1.40 -20.99
N GLN A 200 15.03 -2.05 -21.99
CA GLN A 200 13.91 -1.46 -22.72
C GLN A 200 12.61 -1.65 -21.92
N SER A 201 11.86 -0.56 -21.73
CA SER A 201 10.52 -0.63 -21.14
C SER A 201 9.59 -1.44 -22.05
N VAL A 202 9.07 -2.55 -21.52
CA VAL A 202 8.18 -3.47 -22.23
C VAL A 202 6.82 -3.60 -21.57
N TYR A 203 6.73 -3.31 -20.26
CA TYR A 203 5.47 -3.21 -19.54
C TYR A 203 5.14 -1.77 -19.22
N GLY A 204 3.86 -1.46 -19.08
CA GLY A 204 3.40 -0.11 -18.73
C GLY A 204 1.93 -0.02 -18.39
N PHE A 205 1.53 1.19 -17.97
CA PHE A 205 0.16 1.55 -17.58
C PHE A 205 -0.35 2.75 -18.41
N MET A 206 0.09 2.87 -19.67
CA MET A 206 -0.22 4.02 -20.56
C MET A 206 0.33 5.35 -20.03
N GLN A 207 1.40 5.32 -19.23
CA GLN A 207 2.03 6.49 -18.60
C GLN A 207 2.65 7.47 -19.61
N HIS A 208 2.86 7.07 -20.86
CA HIS A 208 3.42 7.93 -21.90
C HIS A 208 2.47 9.04 -22.35
N ASP A 209 1.15 8.86 -22.15
CA ASP A 209 0.15 9.86 -22.50
C ASP A 209 -0.14 10.79 -21.32
N GLN A 210 0.63 11.85 -21.21
CA GLN A 210 0.47 12.88 -20.18
C GLN A 210 -0.84 13.70 -20.29
N THR A 211 -1.68 13.41 -21.29
CA THR A 211 -3.02 14.01 -21.40
C THR A 211 -4.09 13.17 -20.69
N GLY A 212 -3.77 11.93 -20.31
CA GLY A 212 -4.67 10.96 -19.69
C GLY A 212 -5.63 10.27 -20.67
N GLN A 213 -5.67 10.70 -21.94
CA GLN A 213 -6.67 10.24 -22.90
C GLN A 213 -6.60 8.74 -23.18
N SER A 214 -5.40 8.15 -23.14
CA SER A 214 -5.22 6.70 -23.32
C SER A 214 -5.89 5.91 -22.22
N VAL A 215 -5.71 6.31 -20.96
CA VAL A 215 -6.37 5.67 -19.80
C VAL A 215 -7.88 5.89 -19.86
N TYR A 216 -8.34 7.13 -20.10
CA TYR A 216 -9.78 7.42 -20.20
C TYR A 216 -10.46 6.59 -21.29
N LYS A 217 -9.77 6.44 -22.43
CA LYS A 217 -10.28 5.62 -23.53
C LYS A 217 -10.33 4.15 -23.16
N ALA A 218 -9.31 3.60 -22.49
CA ALA A 218 -9.28 2.21 -22.08
C ALA A 218 -10.43 1.90 -21.11
N VAL A 219 -10.68 2.77 -20.11
CA VAL A 219 -11.80 2.66 -19.19
C VAL A 219 -13.14 2.76 -19.91
N GLN A 220 -13.29 3.74 -20.84
CA GLN A 220 -14.53 3.90 -21.61
C GLN A 220 -14.80 2.70 -22.52
N ASP A 221 -13.79 2.21 -23.25
CA ASP A 221 -13.92 1.05 -24.13
C ASP A 221 -14.38 -0.20 -23.32
N ALA A 222 -13.83 -0.39 -22.12
CA ALA A 222 -14.22 -1.48 -21.22
C ALA A 222 -15.65 -1.32 -20.71
N ALA A 223 -16.07 -0.10 -20.34
CA ALA A 223 -17.45 0.19 -19.92
C ALA A 223 -18.46 -0.06 -21.06
N ASP A 224 -18.15 0.43 -22.25
CA ASP A 224 -19.00 0.24 -23.43
C ASP A 224 -19.12 -1.26 -23.80
N ALA A 225 -18.00 -2.01 -23.74
CA ALA A 225 -17.99 -3.45 -24.00
C ALA A 225 -18.80 -4.22 -22.96
N ALA A 226 -18.65 -3.93 -21.67
CA ALA A 226 -19.40 -4.56 -20.60
C ALA A 226 -20.93 -4.31 -20.75
N ARG A 227 -21.32 -3.07 -21.07
CA ARG A 227 -22.72 -2.73 -21.35
C ARG A 227 -23.24 -3.43 -22.59
N ALA A 228 -22.44 -3.56 -23.64
CA ALA A 228 -22.80 -4.28 -24.86
C ALA A 228 -23.01 -5.80 -24.62
N GLU A 229 -22.28 -6.39 -23.65
CA GLU A 229 -22.48 -7.76 -23.18
C GLU A 229 -23.67 -7.92 -22.24
N GLY A 230 -24.36 -6.85 -21.95
CA GLY A 230 -25.61 -6.83 -21.16
C GLY A 230 -25.37 -6.72 -19.65
N ALA A 231 -24.30 -6.04 -19.21
CA ALA A 231 -24.11 -5.72 -17.80
C ALA A 231 -25.23 -4.79 -17.31
N ASP A 232 -25.91 -5.19 -16.25
CA ASP A 232 -26.92 -4.38 -15.56
C ASP A 232 -26.25 -3.25 -14.77
N PHE A 233 -25.07 -3.55 -14.17
CA PHE A 233 -24.25 -2.60 -13.41
C PHE A 233 -22.80 -2.65 -13.86
N VAL A 234 -22.12 -1.49 -13.81
CA VAL A 234 -20.69 -1.35 -14.12
C VAL A 234 -20.00 -0.64 -12.97
N TYR A 235 -19.07 -1.36 -12.33
CA TYR A 235 -18.19 -0.86 -11.29
C TYR A 235 -16.81 -0.63 -11.86
N LEU A 236 -16.24 0.55 -11.63
CA LEU A 236 -14.83 0.80 -11.85
C LEU A 236 -14.10 0.47 -10.55
N VAL A 237 -13.27 -0.56 -10.58
CA VAL A 237 -12.35 -0.92 -9.50
C VAL A 237 -11.03 -0.25 -9.82
N SER A 238 -10.65 0.73 -9.04
CA SER A 238 -9.55 1.62 -9.38
C SER A 238 -8.52 1.73 -8.26
N HIS A 239 -7.28 1.88 -8.66
CA HIS A 239 -6.17 2.22 -7.78
C HIS A 239 -5.49 3.48 -8.32
N LEU A 240 -6.23 4.61 -8.28
CA LEU A 240 -5.85 5.87 -8.93
C LEU A 240 -5.50 6.97 -7.94
N GLY A 241 -6.24 7.05 -6.84
CA GLY A 241 -6.07 8.06 -5.81
C GLY A 241 -6.36 9.49 -6.25
N ASN A 242 -5.95 10.44 -5.42
CA ASN A 242 -6.19 11.88 -5.61
C ASN A 242 -4.93 12.74 -5.52
N GLU A 243 -3.76 12.15 -5.37
CA GLU A 243 -2.50 12.89 -5.22
C GLU A 243 -2.18 13.69 -6.48
N GLU A 244 -1.63 14.90 -6.31
CA GLU A 244 -1.28 15.79 -7.45
C GLU A 244 -0.31 15.12 -8.42
N ILE A 245 0.56 14.24 -7.92
CA ILE A 245 1.52 13.48 -8.73
C ILE A 245 0.84 12.45 -9.64
N CYS A 246 -0.39 12.04 -9.31
CA CYS A 246 -1.17 11.09 -10.10
C CYS A 246 -1.94 11.76 -11.25
N ARG A 247 -1.92 13.11 -11.35
CA ARG A 247 -2.55 13.79 -12.47
C ARG A 247 -1.79 13.56 -13.77
N PRO A 248 -2.54 13.41 -14.89
CA PRO A 248 -3.99 13.57 -15.09
C PRO A 248 -4.77 12.25 -14.94
N TRP A 249 -4.38 11.33 -14.07
CA TRP A 249 -4.96 10.00 -13.96
C TRP A 249 -5.67 9.75 -12.62
N THR A 250 -5.98 10.79 -11.84
CA THR A 250 -6.73 10.64 -10.59
C THR A 250 -8.14 10.11 -10.86
N TYR A 251 -8.77 9.52 -9.84
CA TYR A 251 -10.17 9.09 -9.98
C TYR A 251 -11.08 10.22 -10.50
N ALA A 252 -10.83 11.47 -10.06
CA ALA A 252 -11.62 12.62 -10.48
C ALA A 252 -11.46 12.93 -11.97
N ASP A 253 -10.24 12.82 -12.50
CA ASP A 253 -9.95 13.03 -13.91
C ASP A 253 -10.64 11.94 -14.77
N VAL A 254 -10.58 10.67 -14.33
CA VAL A 254 -11.20 9.53 -15.03
C VAL A 254 -12.72 9.63 -15.01
N ILE A 255 -13.35 9.91 -13.85
CA ILE A 255 -14.81 10.10 -13.76
C ILE A 255 -15.27 11.21 -14.69
N ALA A 256 -14.58 12.36 -14.67
CA ALA A 256 -14.95 13.51 -15.53
C ALA A 256 -14.81 13.23 -17.03
N ALA A 257 -13.99 12.25 -17.43
CA ALA A 257 -13.71 11.92 -18.81
C ALA A 257 -14.50 10.73 -19.36
N THR A 258 -15.20 9.95 -18.51
CA THR A 258 -15.88 8.70 -18.87
C THR A 258 -17.37 8.75 -18.59
N SER A 259 -18.13 7.74 -19.05
CA SER A 259 -19.55 7.56 -18.74
C SER A 259 -19.95 6.08 -18.71
N GLY A 260 -21.18 5.80 -18.28
CA GLY A 260 -21.71 4.44 -18.21
C GLY A 260 -21.19 3.62 -17.02
N ILE A 261 -20.47 4.24 -16.08
CA ILE A 261 -20.00 3.68 -14.82
C ILE A 261 -20.98 4.11 -13.72
N ASP A 262 -21.46 3.16 -12.91
CA ASP A 262 -22.43 3.41 -11.84
C ASP A 262 -21.74 3.79 -10.52
N VAL A 263 -20.63 3.09 -10.19
CA VAL A 263 -19.88 3.28 -8.94
C VAL A 263 -18.38 3.14 -9.23
N VAL A 264 -17.57 3.92 -8.50
CA VAL A 264 -16.11 3.81 -8.48
C VAL A 264 -15.67 3.40 -7.08
N LEU A 265 -14.98 2.27 -6.99
CA LEU A 265 -14.27 1.81 -5.80
C LEU A 265 -12.79 2.18 -6.01
N ASP A 266 -12.15 2.86 -5.05
CA ASP A 266 -10.83 3.45 -5.31
C ASP A 266 -9.88 3.33 -4.11
N GLY A 267 -8.61 3.09 -4.41
CA GLY A 267 -7.50 2.99 -3.46
C GLY A 267 -6.40 4.02 -3.67
N HIS A 268 -5.15 3.64 -3.30
CA HIS A 268 -3.90 4.38 -3.48
C HIS A 268 -3.64 5.51 -2.46
N SER A 269 -4.58 6.44 -2.29
CA SER A 269 -4.40 7.60 -1.38
C SER A 269 -4.71 7.29 0.08
N HIS A 270 -5.11 6.06 0.41
CA HIS A 270 -5.54 5.64 1.76
C HIS A 270 -6.68 6.52 2.35
N ASP A 271 -7.50 7.12 1.49
CA ASP A 271 -8.64 7.92 1.92
C ASP A 271 -9.74 7.04 2.52
N THR A 272 -10.52 7.61 3.44
CA THR A 272 -11.71 6.99 4.00
C THR A 272 -12.87 7.95 3.82
N ASP A 273 -13.42 8.00 2.60
CA ASP A 273 -14.48 8.93 2.26
C ASP A 273 -15.35 8.45 1.11
N GLN A 274 -16.46 9.16 0.90
CA GLN A 274 -17.34 9.00 -0.24
C GLN A 274 -17.63 10.36 -0.87
N ILE A 275 -17.47 10.43 -2.18
CA ILE A 275 -17.66 11.65 -2.97
C ILE A 275 -18.59 11.34 -4.13
N VAL A 276 -19.61 12.19 -4.31
CA VAL A 276 -20.48 12.14 -5.49
C VAL A 276 -19.96 13.17 -6.50
N MET A 277 -19.64 12.71 -7.69
CA MET A 277 -19.12 13.52 -8.78
C MET A 277 -19.96 13.38 -10.03
N LYS A 278 -19.78 14.29 -10.97
CA LYS A 278 -20.43 14.21 -12.28
C LYS A 278 -19.49 13.64 -13.30
N ASN A 279 -19.97 12.66 -14.05
CA ASN A 279 -19.29 12.11 -15.22
C ASN A 279 -19.36 13.08 -16.42
N LYS A 280 -18.77 12.70 -17.56
CA LYS A 280 -18.77 13.53 -18.78
C LYS A 280 -20.16 13.89 -19.31
N ASP A 281 -21.17 13.08 -19.03
CA ASP A 281 -22.55 13.26 -19.47
C ASP A 281 -23.41 14.02 -18.44
N GLY A 282 -22.81 14.36 -17.28
CA GLY A 282 -23.45 15.11 -16.19
C GLY A 282 -24.23 14.24 -15.20
N GLU A 283 -24.11 12.93 -15.28
CA GLU A 283 -24.73 11.97 -14.37
C GLU A 283 -23.90 11.86 -13.08
N GLU A 284 -24.55 11.58 -11.95
CA GLU A 284 -23.91 11.42 -10.66
C GLU A 284 -23.29 10.02 -10.53
N VAL A 285 -22.00 9.97 -10.20
CA VAL A 285 -21.23 8.76 -9.92
C VAL A 285 -20.70 8.84 -8.49
N THR A 286 -20.92 7.80 -7.70
CA THR A 286 -20.36 7.71 -6.35
C THR A 286 -18.96 7.08 -6.42
N ARG A 287 -17.95 7.80 -5.93
CA ARG A 287 -16.63 7.25 -5.61
C ARG A 287 -16.58 6.94 -4.12
N SER A 288 -16.05 5.77 -3.74
CA SER A 288 -15.92 5.33 -2.36
C SER A 288 -14.52 4.73 -2.14
N ALA A 289 -13.87 5.09 -1.03
CA ALA A 289 -12.56 4.60 -0.62
C ALA A 289 -12.57 4.23 0.87
N VAL A 290 -11.85 3.18 1.24
CA VAL A 290 -11.99 2.51 2.55
C VAL A 290 -10.76 2.61 3.45
N GLY A 291 -9.80 3.44 3.07
CA GLY A 291 -8.56 3.61 3.84
C GLY A 291 -7.57 2.50 3.59
N THR A 292 -6.84 2.11 4.61
CA THR A 292 -5.76 1.13 4.55
C THR A 292 -5.84 0.17 5.72
N LYS A 293 -5.15 -1.00 5.61
CA LYS A 293 -4.94 -1.95 6.71
C LYS A 293 -6.25 -2.35 7.38
N MET A 294 -7.24 -2.71 6.57
CA MET A 294 -8.56 -3.18 7.04
C MET A 294 -9.26 -2.26 8.04
N SER A 295 -8.92 -0.96 8.05
CA SER A 295 -9.56 0.03 8.93
C SER A 295 -11.06 0.18 8.66
N CYS A 296 -11.47 -0.13 7.45
CA CYS A 296 -12.86 -0.15 7.01
C CYS A 296 -13.11 -1.34 6.06
N ILE A 297 -14.39 -1.69 5.90
CA ILE A 297 -14.90 -2.55 4.83
C ILE A 297 -15.89 -1.72 4.03
N GLY A 298 -15.69 -1.65 2.73
CA GLY A 298 -16.63 -1.00 1.82
C GLY A 298 -17.75 -1.94 1.38
N TYR A 299 -18.89 -1.36 1.06
CA TYR A 299 -20.00 -2.13 0.51
C TYR A 299 -20.83 -1.31 -0.50
N SER A 300 -21.43 -2.00 -1.45
CA SER A 300 -22.49 -1.49 -2.29
C SER A 300 -23.66 -2.48 -2.27
N HIS A 301 -24.85 -2.01 -1.90
CA HIS A 301 -26.04 -2.81 -1.78
C HIS A 301 -26.94 -2.60 -3.00
N ILE A 302 -27.21 -3.68 -3.73
CA ILE A 302 -28.16 -3.73 -4.86
C ILE A 302 -29.39 -4.49 -4.41
N SER A 303 -30.56 -3.89 -4.55
CA SER A 303 -31.85 -4.53 -4.22
C SER A 303 -32.23 -5.59 -5.26
N ALA A 304 -33.11 -6.50 -4.87
CA ALA A 304 -33.71 -7.49 -5.77
C ALA A 304 -34.41 -6.85 -7.00
N ASP A 305 -34.96 -5.63 -6.84
CA ASP A 305 -35.55 -4.86 -7.93
C ASP A 305 -34.52 -4.30 -8.92
N GLY A 306 -33.20 -4.36 -8.58
CA GLY A 306 -32.11 -3.92 -9.43
C GLY A 306 -31.84 -2.42 -9.31
N GLU A 307 -31.87 -1.88 -8.11
CA GLU A 307 -31.45 -0.52 -7.79
C GLU A 307 -30.27 -0.54 -6.84
N ILE A 308 -29.26 0.31 -7.05
CA ILE A 308 -28.23 0.56 -6.05
C ILE A 308 -28.85 1.38 -4.93
N VAL A 309 -29.15 0.72 -3.82
CA VAL A 309 -29.84 1.32 -2.67
C VAL A 309 -28.88 2.22 -1.88
N GLU A 310 -27.66 1.77 -1.71
CA GLU A 310 -26.62 2.45 -0.92
C GLU A 310 -25.23 1.94 -1.31
N THR A 311 -24.28 2.84 -1.45
CA THR A 311 -22.84 2.54 -1.36
C THR A 311 -22.36 3.14 -0.05
N GLY A 312 -21.61 2.39 0.74
CA GLY A 312 -21.25 2.79 2.10
C GLY A 312 -19.93 2.24 2.60
N ILE A 313 -19.52 2.70 3.75
CA ILE A 313 -18.31 2.31 4.44
C ILE A 313 -18.68 1.89 5.85
N TRP A 314 -18.33 0.67 6.22
CA TRP A 314 -18.36 0.23 7.59
C TRP A 314 -17.01 0.52 8.22
N SER A 315 -16.96 1.56 9.04
CA SER A 315 -15.79 1.91 9.80
C SER A 315 -15.95 1.52 11.26
N TRP A 316 -14.85 1.22 11.88
CA TRP A 316 -14.83 0.89 13.30
C TRP A 316 -15.13 2.13 14.14
N PRO A 317 -16.11 2.08 15.06
CA PRO A 317 -16.35 3.18 15.98
C PRO A 317 -15.11 3.36 16.86
N ASN A 318 -14.53 4.56 16.82
CA ASN A 318 -13.35 4.98 17.60
C ASN A 318 -11.98 4.44 17.13
N LYS A 319 -11.83 3.99 15.90
CA LYS A 319 -10.56 3.45 15.36
C LYS A 319 -9.93 2.32 16.22
N THR A 320 -10.73 1.65 17.03
CA THR A 320 -10.31 0.51 17.84
C THR A 320 -11.29 -0.62 17.63
N PRO A 321 -10.85 -1.84 17.32
CA PRO A 321 -11.75 -2.99 17.19
C PRO A 321 -12.60 -3.16 18.45
N ALA A 322 -13.91 -3.48 18.35
CA ALA A 322 -14.67 -3.88 19.52
C ALA A 322 -14.06 -5.18 20.07
N PRO A 323 -14.04 -5.34 21.38
CA PRO A 323 -13.54 -6.56 22.01
C PRO A 323 -14.08 -7.84 21.38
N GLU A 324 -15.33 -7.79 20.90
CA GLU A 324 -16.01 -8.93 20.27
C GLU A 324 -15.41 -9.33 18.92
N LEU A 325 -14.76 -8.39 18.19
CA LEU A 325 -14.08 -8.69 16.93
C LEU A 325 -12.59 -9.03 17.13
N LEU A 326 -12.02 -8.68 18.27
CA LEU A 326 -10.68 -9.13 18.65
C LEU A 326 -10.64 -10.63 19.02
N ASP A 327 -11.81 -11.22 19.30
CA ASP A 327 -11.96 -12.62 19.72
C ASP A 327 -12.69 -13.46 18.64
N ILE A 328 -12.54 -13.08 17.35
CA ILE A 328 -13.11 -13.85 16.25
C ILE A 328 -12.24 -15.09 16.05
N HIS A 329 -12.84 -16.26 16.28
CA HIS A 329 -12.29 -17.55 15.90
C HIS A 329 -13.05 -18.08 14.68
N ASN A 330 -12.39 -18.08 13.53
CA ASN A 330 -12.82 -18.74 12.32
C ASN A 330 -11.61 -19.36 11.62
N ASP A 331 -11.85 -20.09 10.55
CA ASP A 331 -10.82 -20.78 9.77
C ASP A 331 -9.74 -19.84 9.20
N ILE A 332 -10.10 -18.59 8.90
CA ILE A 332 -9.14 -17.57 8.45
C ILE A 332 -8.20 -17.13 9.59
N ARG A 333 -8.74 -16.94 10.80
CA ARG A 333 -7.91 -16.63 11.98
C ARG A 333 -6.91 -17.74 12.24
N ASP A 334 -7.37 -19.01 12.24
CA ASP A 334 -6.51 -20.17 12.45
C ASP A 334 -5.37 -20.22 11.40
N LYS A 335 -5.66 -19.92 10.14
CA LYS A 335 -4.64 -19.88 9.07
C LYS A 335 -3.66 -18.72 9.21
N ILE A 336 -4.13 -17.54 9.59
CA ILE A 336 -3.26 -16.40 9.89
C ILE A 336 -2.30 -16.79 11.02
N GLU A 337 -2.83 -17.29 12.13
CA GLU A 337 -2.03 -17.72 13.28
C GLU A 337 -1.02 -18.82 12.92
N GLU A 338 -1.38 -19.79 12.05
CA GLU A 338 -0.46 -20.81 11.56
C GLU A 338 0.70 -20.18 10.77
N LYS A 339 0.40 -19.26 9.84
CA LYS A 339 1.42 -18.56 9.06
C LYS A 339 2.32 -17.68 9.93
N GLU A 340 1.76 -16.97 10.88
CA GLU A 340 2.50 -16.16 11.84
C GLU A 340 3.40 -17.00 12.74
N GLN A 341 2.91 -18.17 13.23
CA GLN A 341 3.70 -19.08 14.06
C GLN A 341 4.91 -19.64 13.31
N LEU A 342 4.78 -19.94 12.02
CA LEU A 342 5.91 -20.37 11.18
C LEU A 342 6.99 -19.30 11.08
N LEU A 343 6.58 -18.03 11.06
CA LEU A 343 7.48 -16.88 10.98
C LEU A 343 7.96 -16.40 12.35
N ALA A 344 7.16 -16.60 13.40
CA ALA A 344 7.35 -15.98 14.72
C ALA A 344 8.70 -16.31 15.37
N GLN A 345 9.24 -17.49 15.13
CA GLN A 345 10.51 -17.89 15.75
C GLN A 345 11.67 -17.01 15.27
N ASP A 346 11.69 -16.66 13.98
CA ASP A 346 12.72 -15.80 13.41
C ASP A 346 12.40 -14.31 13.65
N MET A 347 11.13 -13.91 13.49
CA MET A 347 10.71 -12.51 13.58
C MET A 347 10.80 -11.95 15.01
N ASN A 348 10.50 -12.76 16.02
CA ASN A 348 10.61 -12.36 17.43
C ASN A 348 12.03 -12.47 18.01
N ARG A 349 12.99 -12.94 17.21
CA ARG A 349 14.38 -12.99 17.63
C ARG A 349 14.88 -11.56 17.87
N VAL A 350 15.25 -11.28 19.13
CA VAL A 350 15.88 -10.00 19.50
C VAL A 350 17.25 -9.92 18.85
N VAL A 351 17.47 -8.89 18.06
CA VAL A 351 18.75 -8.63 17.35
C VAL A 351 19.54 -7.50 17.99
N ALA A 352 18.85 -6.54 18.64
CA ALA A 352 19.46 -5.36 19.26
C ALA A 352 18.50 -4.74 20.28
N ALA A 353 18.83 -3.54 20.77
CA ALA A 353 17.96 -2.74 21.61
C ALA A 353 18.03 -1.25 21.23
N THR A 354 17.04 -0.47 21.69
CA THR A 354 17.10 1.00 21.60
C THR A 354 16.65 1.65 22.89
N SER A 355 17.41 2.63 23.35
CA SER A 355 17.08 3.48 24.50
C SER A 355 16.24 4.70 24.11
N VAL A 356 16.03 4.93 22.81
CA VAL A 356 15.31 6.06 22.24
C VAL A 356 14.20 5.58 21.31
N ARG A 357 13.18 6.39 21.10
CA ARG A 357 12.20 6.12 20.05
C ARG A 357 12.84 6.49 18.70
N LEU A 358 12.72 5.60 17.71
CA LEU A 358 13.12 5.84 16.34
C LEU A 358 11.87 6.07 15.51
N THR A 359 11.73 7.24 14.87
CA THR A 359 10.46 7.65 14.28
C THR A 359 10.56 7.99 12.79
N ILE A 360 9.46 7.74 12.08
CA ILE A 360 9.21 8.27 10.73
C ILE A 360 8.18 9.38 10.74
N PHE A 361 7.49 9.59 11.88
CA PHE A 361 6.41 10.54 12.01
C PHE A 361 6.84 11.79 12.78
N ASP A 362 6.23 12.93 12.44
CA ASP A 362 6.35 14.14 13.24
C ASP A 362 5.73 13.89 14.63
N PRO A 363 6.50 14.10 15.73
CA PRO A 363 6.01 13.84 17.07
C PRO A 363 4.98 14.86 17.57
N LYS A 364 4.76 15.97 16.86
CA LYS A 364 3.93 17.11 17.30
C LYS A 364 2.84 17.47 16.30
N GLU A 365 3.07 17.23 15.01
CA GLU A 365 2.18 17.68 13.95
C GLU A 365 1.34 16.55 13.37
N VAL A 366 0.11 16.88 13.04
CA VAL A 366 -0.80 16.05 12.28
C VAL A 366 -1.34 16.85 11.09
N ASP A 367 -1.79 16.18 10.05
CA ASP A 367 -2.42 16.83 8.90
C ASP A 367 -3.83 17.36 9.24
N SER A 368 -4.50 17.94 8.26
CA SER A 368 -5.86 18.50 8.41
C SER A 368 -6.92 17.44 8.74
N SER A 369 -6.60 16.16 8.57
CA SER A 369 -7.44 14.98 8.87
C SER A 369 -7.05 14.29 10.19
N GLU A 370 -6.19 14.93 11.01
CA GLU A 370 -5.63 14.39 12.25
C GLU A 370 -4.75 13.13 12.04
N LYS A 371 -4.29 12.87 10.82
CA LYS A 371 -3.34 11.78 10.53
C LYS A 371 -1.91 12.22 10.89
N PRO A 372 -1.06 11.32 11.43
CA PRO A 372 0.35 11.61 11.65
C PRO A 372 1.05 11.96 10.33
N ILE A 373 1.85 13.02 10.33
CA ILE A 373 2.66 13.41 9.17
C ILE A 373 3.90 12.52 9.11
N ARG A 374 4.16 11.90 7.95
CA ARG A 374 5.36 11.10 7.69
C ARG A 374 6.57 12.02 7.51
N MET A 375 7.16 12.44 8.62
CA MET A 375 8.29 13.39 8.63
C MET A 375 9.46 12.90 7.78
N ALA A 376 9.76 11.61 7.78
CA ALA A 376 10.83 11.03 6.97
C ALA A 376 10.68 11.31 5.45
N ARG A 377 9.49 11.70 5.00
CA ARG A 377 9.20 12.04 3.60
C ARG A 377 9.24 13.53 3.28
N ARG A 378 9.61 14.39 4.25
CA ARG A 378 9.67 15.84 4.05
C ARG A 378 10.75 16.55 4.88
N ALA A 379 11.32 15.88 5.88
CA ALA A 379 12.32 16.43 6.79
C ALA A 379 13.19 15.32 7.37
N GLU A 380 14.25 15.67 8.06
CA GLU A 380 15.17 14.76 8.75
C GLU A 380 14.47 14.02 9.89
N THR A 381 14.87 12.77 10.12
CA THR A 381 14.43 11.96 11.26
C THR A 381 15.60 11.17 11.83
N ASN A 382 15.56 10.88 13.14
CA ASN A 382 16.59 10.06 13.77
C ASN A 382 16.68 8.63 13.18
N LEU A 383 15.56 8.06 12.74
CA LEU A 383 15.57 6.76 12.07
C LEU A 383 16.14 6.86 10.66
N GLY A 384 15.84 7.95 9.93
CA GLY A 384 16.43 8.21 8.62
C GLY A 384 17.95 8.37 8.70
N ASP A 385 18.44 9.09 9.70
CA ASP A 385 19.88 9.20 9.97
C ASP A 385 20.50 7.83 10.25
N LEU A 386 19.87 7.01 11.10
CA LEU A 386 20.36 5.68 11.46
C LEU A 386 20.45 4.77 10.23
N CYS A 387 19.45 4.78 9.33
CA CYS A 387 19.46 3.98 8.11
C CYS A 387 20.56 4.44 7.14
N ALA A 388 20.70 5.75 6.91
CA ALA A 388 21.75 6.28 6.05
C ALA A 388 23.16 6.04 6.63
N ASP A 389 23.31 6.13 7.95
CA ASP A 389 24.57 5.81 8.63
C ASP A 389 24.95 4.33 8.46
N ALA A 390 23.96 3.43 8.52
CA ALA A 390 24.19 2.00 8.32
C ALA A 390 24.76 1.69 6.92
N TYR A 391 24.23 2.31 5.87
CA TYR A 391 24.77 2.12 4.52
C TYR A 391 26.18 2.69 4.37
N ARG A 392 26.41 3.87 4.97
CA ARG A 392 27.74 4.49 4.93
C ARG A 392 28.77 3.68 5.70
N ASP A 393 28.43 3.15 6.86
CA ASP A 393 29.29 2.30 7.69
C ASP A 393 29.66 1.00 6.97
N GLN A 394 28.64 0.28 6.46
CA GLN A 394 28.82 -0.98 5.74
C GLN A 394 29.75 -0.86 4.53
N THR A 395 29.65 0.25 3.80
CA THR A 395 30.33 0.43 2.51
C THR A 395 31.62 1.21 2.59
N GLY A 396 31.81 2.01 3.64
CA GLY A 396 32.91 2.97 3.78
C GLY A 396 32.83 4.12 2.75
N ALA A 397 31.65 4.36 2.16
CA ALA A 397 31.46 5.45 1.20
C ALA A 397 31.59 6.83 1.87
N ASP A 398 31.90 7.87 1.06
CA ASP A 398 31.96 9.25 1.55
C ASP A 398 30.57 9.71 2.02
N ILE A 399 29.53 9.32 1.29
CA ILE A 399 28.15 9.76 1.45
C ILE A 399 27.20 8.54 1.34
N ALA A 400 26.08 8.57 2.06
CA ALA A 400 24.99 7.65 1.83
C ALA A 400 23.64 8.37 1.74
N PHE A 401 22.76 7.84 0.89
CA PHE A 401 21.39 8.28 0.71
C PHE A 401 20.42 7.15 1.03
N GLU A 402 19.33 7.52 1.73
CA GLU A 402 18.16 6.68 1.96
C GLU A 402 16.91 7.46 1.57
N ASN A 403 16.04 6.94 0.72
CA ASN A 403 14.80 7.64 0.40
C ASN A 403 13.74 7.42 1.48
N GLY A 404 13.04 8.48 1.86
CA GLY A 404 12.03 8.46 2.93
C GLY A 404 10.84 7.54 2.65
N GLY A 405 10.65 7.15 1.37
CA GLY A 405 9.66 6.18 0.93
C GLY A 405 9.99 4.75 1.35
N ALA A 406 11.25 4.42 1.48
CA ALA A 406 11.72 3.07 1.83
C ALA A 406 11.65 2.78 3.34
N ILE A 407 11.54 3.81 4.18
CA ILE A 407 11.45 3.67 5.64
C ILE A 407 9.96 3.60 6.02
N ARG A 408 9.45 2.40 6.32
CA ARG A 408 8.00 2.15 6.40
C ARG A 408 7.44 2.11 7.82
N SER A 409 8.26 1.85 8.83
CA SER A 409 7.86 1.75 10.25
C SER A 409 8.87 2.41 11.16
N GLY A 410 8.41 2.91 12.32
CA GLY A 410 9.27 3.33 13.43
C GLY A 410 9.57 2.18 14.38
N ILE A 411 10.49 2.41 15.32
CA ILE A 411 10.83 1.44 16.38
C ILE A 411 10.66 2.13 17.73
N GLU A 412 9.88 1.53 18.62
CA GLU A 412 9.70 2.03 19.98
C GLU A 412 10.90 1.63 20.88
N LYS A 413 11.01 2.30 22.04
CA LYS A 413 12.06 1.97 23.04
C LYS A 413 11.92 0.55 23.55
N GLY A 414 13.04 -0.15 23.67
CA GLY A 414 13.09 -1.52 24.16
C GLY A 414 13.94 -2.43 23.29
N ASP A 415 13.62 -3.71 23.30
CA ASP A 415 14.23 -4.69 22.43
C ASP A 415 13.86 -4.43 20.97
N ILE A 416 14.83 -4.58 20.07
CA ILE A 416 14.63 -4.55 18.63
C ILE A 416 14.61 -5.99 18.13
N THR A 417 13.49 -6.43 17.59
CA THR A 417 13.38 -7.75 16.98
C THR A 417 13.76 -7.72 15.49
N TYR A 418 14.04 -8.88 14.92
CA TYR A 418 14.26 -9.02 13.48
C TYR A 418 13.03 -8.52 12.70
N GLY A 419 11.81 -8.82 13.18
CA GLY A 419 10.58 -8.31 12.58
C GLY A 419 10.46 -6.79 12.60
N ASN A 420 10.94 -6.11 13.67
CA ASN A 420 10.96 -4.64 13.68
C ASN A 420 11.86 -4.07 12.56
N ILE A 421 13.01 -4.69 12.31
CA ILE A 421 13.92 -4.25 11.25
C ILE A 421 13.32 -4.51 9.86
N ILE A 422 12.72 -5.68 9.64
CA ILE A 422 12.01 -5.97 8.39
C ILE A 422 10.84 -4.98 8.16
N ALA A 423 10.12 -4.59 9.21
CA ALA A 423 9.05 -3.59 9.10
C ALA A 423 9.59 -2.19 8.75
N VAL A 424 10.84 -1.85 9.12
CA VAL A 424 11.51 -0.62 8.67
C VAL A 424 11.82 -0.71 7.17
N HIS A 425 12.41 -1.81 6.70
CA HIS A 425 12.85 -2.04 5.33
C HIS A 425 12.17 -3.27 4.69
N PRO A 426 10.86 -3.20 4.37
CA PRO A 426 10.13 -4.38 3.91
C PRO A 426 10.39 -4.75 2.44
N PHE A 427 11.12 -3.92 1.70
CA PHE A 427 11.39 -4.16 0.28
C PHE A 427 12.58 -5.08 0.05
N GLY A 428 13.53 -5.14 0.97
CA GLY A 428 14.73 -5.95 0.85
C GLY A 428 15.62 -5.51 -0.32
N ASN A 429 15.81 -4.18 -0.47
CA ASN A 429 16.65 -3.62 -1.54
C ASN A 429 18.12 -3.96 -1.33
N GLY A 430 18.85 -4.13 -2.42
CA GLY A 430 20.31 -4.23 -2.37
C GLY A 430 20.95 -2.87 -2.06
N VAL A 431 21.97 -2.86 -1.21
CA VAL A 431 22.82 -1.67 -1.01
C VAL A 431 23.94 -1.68 -2.05
N CYS A 432 24.05 -0.60 -2.84
CA CYS A 432 25.06 -0.45 -3.88
C CYS A 432 25.95 0.78 -3.65
N VAL A 433 27.08 0.86 -4.38
CA VAL A 433 28.02 1.99 -4.30
C VAL A 433 28.37 2.49 -5.69
N LEU A 434 28.20 3.80 -5.90
CA LEU A 434 28.55 4.50 -7.12
C LEU A 434 29.69 5.49 -6.89
N GLU A 435 30.48 5.76 -7.95
CA GLU A 435 31.35 6.93 -8.05
C GLU A 435 30.56 8.02 -8.81
N VAL A 436 30.19 9.11 -8.13
CA VAL A 436 29.34 10.18 -8.66
C VAL A 436 30.03 11.53 -8.57
N THR A 437 29.66 12.47 -9.44
CA THR A 437 30.14 13.85 -9.35
C THR A 437 29.35 14.64 -8.30
N GLY A 438 29.94 15.70 -7.76
CA GLY A 438 29.22 16.62 -6.89
C GLY A 438 28.01 17.26 -7.57
N GLN A 439 28.05 17.43 -8.90
CA GLN A 439 26.88 17.91 -9.66
C GLN A 439 25.72 16.92 -9.60
N GLN A 440 25.97 15.61 -9.75
CA GLN A 440 24.93 14.57 -9.63
C GLN A 440 24.36 14.53 -8.21
N LEU A 441 25.17 14.74 -7.18
CA LEU A 441 24.70 14.86 -5.79
C LEU A 441 23.79 16.08 -5.61
N LEU A 442 24.16 17.26 -6.15
CA LEU A 442 23.33 18.46 -6.10
C LEU A 442 21.97 18.25 -6.81
N ASP A 443 21.99 17.55 -7.94
CA ASP A 443 20.77 17.25 -8.70
C ASP A 443 19.87 16.28 -7.94
N ALA A 444 20.45 15.28 -7.27
CA ALA A 444 19.71 14.32 -6.44
C ALA A 444 19.09 14.97 -5.21
N LEU A 445 19.84 15.82 -4.48
CA LEU A 445 19.34 16.56 -3.34
C LEU A 445 18.19 17.50 -3.73
N GLU A 446 18.33 18.19 -4.86
CA GLU A 446 17.28 19.07 -5.40
C GLU A 446 16.02 18.29 -5.77
N TRP A 447 16.20 17.16 -6.47
CA TRP A 447 15.11 16.27 -6.86
C TRP A 447 14.37 15.70 -5.65
N GLY A 448 15.11 15.21 -4.63
CA GLY A 448 14.55 14.73 -3.38
C GLY A 448 13.75 15.79 -2.61
N SER A 449 14.22 17.04 -2.68
CA SER A 449 13.62 18.17 -1.95
C SER A 449 12.46 18.86 -2.69
N ARG A 450 12.14 18.44 -3.94
CA ARG A 450 11.21 19.15 -4.84
C ARG A 450 9.80 19.34 -4.29
N ALA A 451 9.33 18.44 -3.43
CA ALA A 451 7.98 18.48 -2.88
C ALA A 451 7.85 19.24 -1.55
N VAL A 452 8.96 19.54 -0.86
CA VAL A 452 8.94 20.21 0.45
C VAL A 452 8.13 21.52 0.38
N PRO A 453 7.17 21.76 1.29
CA PRO A 453 6.93 21.08 2.58
C PRO A 453 5.99 19.86 2.50
N SER A 454 5.51 19.47 1.31
CA SER A 454 4.69 18.28 1.14
C SER A 454 5.52 16.99 1.26
N GLU A 455 4.86 15.87 1.58
CA GLU A 455 5.48 14.56 1.63
C GLU A 455 5.87 14.05 0.23
N SER A 456 7.01 13.37 0.14
CA SER A 456 7.46 12.65 -1.07
C SER A 456 8.30 11.46 -0.69
N GLY A 457 8.04 10.29 -1.30
CA GLY A 457 8.89 9.11 -1.13
C GLY A 457 10.34 9.35 -1.53
N ALA A 458 10.58 10.22 -2.50
CA ALA A 458 11.90 10.60 -2.99
C ALA A 458 12.70 11.51 -2.02
N PHE A 459 12.14 12.00 -0.91
CA PHE A 459 12.89 12.82 0.03
C PHE A 459 14.07 12.05 0.60
N LEU A 460 15.26 12.65 0.60
CA LEU A 460 16.50 11.95 0.99
C LEU A 460 16.84 12.20 2.46
N GLN A 461 17.00 11.12 3.21
CA GLN A 461 17.74 11.06 4.45
C GLN A 461 19.21 10.82 4.10
N VAL A 462 20.14 11.43 4.82
CA VAL A 462 21.54 11.49 4.36
C VAL A 462 22.55 11.16 5.46
N SER A 463 23.71 10.61 5.05
CA SER A 463 24.90 10.46 5.89
C SER A 463 26.14 10.97 5.16
N GLY A 464 27.10 11.52 5.91
CA GLY A 464 28.35 12.06 5.39
C GLY A 464 28.24 13.45 4.76
N LEU A 465 27.03 14.00 4.64
CA LEU A 465 26.81 15.39 4.20
C LEU A 465 25.71 16.09 5.00
N SER A 466 25.68 17.42 4.88
CA SER A 466 24.57 18.25 5.38
C SER A 466 24.20 19.33 4.36
N TYR A 467 22.94 19.82 4.41
CA TYR A 467 22.45 20.83 3.47
C TYR A 467 21.24 21.60 4.00
N GLU A 468 20.94 22.70 3.35
CA GLU A 468 19.76 23.53 3.64
C GLU A 468 18.78 23.49 2.46
N ILE A 469 17.48 23.50 2.75
CA ILE A 469 16.39 23.60 1.78
C ILE A 469 15.68 24.93 1.98
N ASN A 470 15.72 25.82 1.02
CA ASN A 470 14.94 27.05 1.03
C ASN A 470 13.56 26.81 0.42
N SER A 471 12.54 26.63 1.26
CA SER A 471 11.17 26.32 0.82
C SER A 471 10.46 27.49 0.14
N ALA A 472 10.98 28.73 0.30
CA ALA A 472 10.44 29.90 -0.38
C ALA A 472 10.85 29.99 -1.88
N VAL A 473 11.81 29.16 -2.33
CA VAL A 473 12.19 29.06 -3.75
C VAL A 473 11.27 28.06 -4.44
N ASP A 474 10.75 28.41 -5.61
CA ASP A 474 9.95 27.51 -6.44
C ASP A 474 10.75 26.27 -6.87
N ASN A 475 10.06 25.14 -7.03
CA ASN A 475 10.67 23.91 -7.50
C ASN A 475 11.27 24.07 -8.93
N PRO A 476 12.60 23.96 -9.09
CA PRO A 476 13.25 24.13 -10.39
C PRO A 476 13.42 22.82 -11.16
N CYS A 477 13.03 21.67 -10.58
CA CYS A 477 13.22 20.36 -11.20
C CYS A 477 12.33 20.20 -12.43
N LYS A 478 12.91 19.71 -13.51
CA LYS A 478 12.20 19.28 -14.71
C LYS A 478 12.11 17.77 -14.74
N GLN A 479 11.00 17.29 -15.26
CA GLN A 479 10.76 15.86 -15.44
C GLN A 479 10.30 15.59 -16.88
N ASP A 480 10.55 14.38 -17.35
CA ASP A 480 10.02 13.89 -18.62
C ASP A 480 8.56 13.43 -18.50
N GLU A 481 8.03 12.85 -19.58
CA GLU A 481 6.68 12.32 -19.66
C GLU A 481 6.42 11.11 -18.73
N ASN A 482 7.49 10.48 -18.22
CA ASN A 482 7.40 9.37 -17.27
C ASN A 482 7.64 9.83 -15.82
N GLY A 483 7.76 11.15 -15.60
CA GLY A 483 8.05 11.71 -14.29
C GLY A 483 9.50 11.50 -13.83
N MET A 484 10.42 11.19 -14.74
CA MET A 484 11.84 11.03 -14.44
C MET A 484 12.56 12.38 -14.48
N PHE A 485 13.56 12.55 -13.65
CA PHE A 485 14.37 13.76 -13.64
C PHE A 485 15.10 13.95 -14.97
N VAL A 486 15.05 15.16 -15.53
CA VAL A 486 15.75 15.51 -16.77
C VAL A 486 16.63 16.77 -16.63
N GLY A 487 16.58 17.46 -15.50
CA GLY A 487 17.44 18.61 -15.24
C GLY A 487 16.82 19.67 -14.34
N ILE A 488 17.56 20.75 -14.17
CA ILE A 488 17.19 21.90 -13.34
C ILE A 488 17.03 23.13 -14.22
N ASP A 489 15.94 23.89 -14.02
CA ASP A 489 15.64 25.14 -14.72
C ASP A 489 15.17 26.20 -13.72
N GLY A 490 16.11 26.97 -13.20
CA GLY A 490 15.88 27.99 -12.20
C GLY A 490 16.87 27.98 -11.04
N ALA A 491 16.53 28.73 -10.00
CA ALA A 491 17.33 28.77 -8.77
C ALA A 491 17.10 27.49 -7.95
N ARG A 492 18.16 26.91 -7.43
CA ARG A 492 18.06 25.75 -6.55
C ARG A 492 17.50 26.10 -5.18
N ARG A 493 16.66 25.21 -4.65
CA ARG A 493 16.19 25.23 -3.26
C ARG A 493 17.29 24.75 -2.31
N VAL A 494 18.08 23.77 -2.77
CA VAL A 494 19.19 23.17 -2.01
C VAL A 494 20.36 24.14 -1.99
N GLN A 495 20.84 24.46 -0.79
CA GLN A 495 21.89 25.44 -0.51
C GLN A 495 22.85 24.91 0.55
N ASN A 496 24.03 25.51 0.64
CA ASN A 496 25.02 25.27 1.69
C ASN A 496 25.35 23.76 1.90
N VAL A 497 25.50 23.02 0.79
CA VAL A 497 25.83 21.59 0.87
C VAL A 497 27.26 21.41 1.32
N MET A 498 27.44 20.67 2.42
CA MET A 498 28.75 20.36 3.01
C MET A 498 28.96 18.85 2.97
N VAL A 499 30.13 18.38 2.58
CA VAL A 499 30.59 16.99 2.69
C VAL A 499 31.66 16.94 3.77
N GLY A 500 31.32 16.35 4.92
CA GLY A 500 32.08 16.56 6.14
C GLY A 500 32.17 18.06 6.47
N ASP A 501 33.38 18.57 6.67
CA ASP A 501 33.62 19.99 7.00
C ASP A 501 33.91 20.87 5.77
N GLN A 502 33.77 20.37 4.55
CA GLN A 502 34.07 21.09 3.32
C GLN A 502 32.84 21.34 2.46
N PRO A 503 32.74 22.50 1.82
CA PRO A 503 31.70 22.73 0.82
C PRO A 503 31.80 21.68 -0.29
N LEU A 504 30.62 21.17 -0.74
CA LEU A 504 30.57 20.25 -1.86
C LEU A 504 31.13 20.93 -3.12
N ASP A 505 32.07 20.25 -3.79
CA ASP A 505 32.64 20.68 -5.06
C ASP A 505 31.92 19.94 -6.21
N PRO A 506 31.17 20.63 -7.09
CA PRO A 506 30.43 19.98 -8.18
C PRO A 506 31.28 19.16 -9.16
N GLU A 507 32.55 19.54 -9.32
CA GLU A 507 33.48 18.89 -10.28
C GLU A 507 34.24 17.70 -9.65
N LYS A 508 34.21 17.58 -8.34
CA LYS A 508 34.86 16.46 -7.63
C LYS A 508 34.00 15.21 -7.68
N THR A 509 34.63 14.04 -7.69
CA THR A 509 33.93 12.76 -7.50
C THR A 509 33.90 12.35 -6.05
N TYR A 510 32.82 11.69 -5.67
CA TYR A 510 32.56 11.14 -4.35
C TYR A 510 32.03 9.72 -4.49
N THR A 511 32.24 8.90 -3.47
CA THR A 511 31.58 7.60 -3.37
C THR A 511 30.24 7.76 -2.68
N LEU A 512 29.17 7.26 -3.32
CA LEU A 512 27.80 7.31 -2.83
C LEU A 512 27.27 5.90 -2.61
N ALA A 513 26.86 5.60 -1.38
CA ALA A 513 26.08 4.40 -1.05
C ALA A 513 24.57 4.69 -1.03
N GLY A 514 23.77 3.69 -1.32
CA GLY A 514 22.31 3.76 -1.22
C GLY A 514 21.64 2.52 -1.79
N GLN A 515 20.32 2.53 -1.75
CA GLN A 515 19.55 1.41 -2.29
C GLN A 515 19.62 1.35 -3.82
N ASP A 516 19.77 0.13 -4.34
CA ASP A 516 19.77 -0.15 -5.78
C ASP A 516 18.47 0.29 -6.47
N TYR A 517 17.34 0.26 -5.75
CA TYR A 517 16.06 0.84 -6.15
C TYR A 517 16.22 2.26 -6.72
N MET A 518 16.90 3.13 -5.95
CA MET A 518 17.06 4.53 -6.30
C MET A 518 18.26 4.76 -7.24
N LEU A 519 19.42 4.16 -6.91
CA LEU A 519 20.68 4.49 -7.56
C LEU A 519 20.89 3.77 -8.90
N LEU A 520 20.33 2.58 -9.07
CA LEU A 520 20.51 1.74 -10.26
C LEU A 520 19.22 1.49 -11.06
N LYS A 521 18.07 1.53 -10.40
CA LYS A 521 16.78 1.14 -11.00
C LYS A 521 15.84 2.33 -11.25
N HIS A 522 16.31 3.56 -11.06
CA HIS A 522 15.60 4.82 -11.28
C HIS A 522 14.33 5.00 -10.42
N GLY A 523 14.22 4.26 -9.32
CA GLY A 523 13.11 4.41 -8.39
C GLY A 523 12.91 5.87 -7.99
N ASP A 524 11.65 6.30 -7.80
CA ASP A 524 11.28 7.71 -7.54
C ASP A 524 11.80 8.73 -8.56
N GLY A 525 12.27 8.27 -9.74
CA GLY A 525 12.72 9.13 -10.85
C GLY A 525 14.16 9.62 -10.76
N PHE A 526 15.02 8.96 -9.98
CA PHE A 526 16.45 9.30 -9.83
C PHE A 526 17.29 8.85 -11.04
N THR A 527 17.24 9.58 -12.14
CA THR A 527 18.00 9.31 -13.38
C THR A 527 19.34 10.06 -13.46
N MET A 528 19.62 10.99 -12.53
CA MET A 528 20.85 11.78 -12.57
C MET A 528 22.11 10.95 -12.34
N PHE A 529 21.97 9.70 -11.90
CA PHE A 529 23.09 8.78 -11.71
C PHE A 529 23.43 7.93 -12.95
N ASP A 530 22.69 8.10 -14.05
CA ASP A 530 22.95 7.42 -15.30
C ASP A 530 24.38 7.67 -15.79
N GLY A 531 25.07 6.57 -16.14
CA GLY A 531 26.47 6.63 -16.57
C GLY A 531 27.48 6.81 -15.42
N ALA A 532 27.04 6.91 -14.17
CA ALA A 532 27.94 6.85 -13.02
C ALA A 532 28.63 5.49 -12.96
N LYS A 533 29.88 5.47 -12.48
CA LYS A 533 30.64 4.24 -12.38
C LYS A 533 30.15 3.44 -11.17
N VAL A 534 29.67 2.24 -11.40
CA VAL A 534 29.30 1.29 -10.35
C VAL A 534 30.57 0.71 -9.73
N LEU A 535 30.78 0.96 -8.44
CA LEU A 535 31.89 0.41 -7.66
C LEU A 535 31.51 -0.93 -7.03
N ALA A 536 30.25 -1.07 -6.58
CA ALA A 536 29.66 -2.31 -6.12
C ALA A 536 28.16 -2.32 -6.43
N GLU A 537 27.66 -3.36 -7.11
CA GLU A 537 26.23 -3.49 -7.44
C GLU A 537 25.41 -3.94 -6.23
N ASN A 538 25.99 -4.74 -5.35
CA ASN A 538 25.34 -5.26 -4.15
C ASN A 538 26.40 -5.56 -3.08
N THR A 539 26.32 -4.85 -1.95
CA THR A 539 27.16 -5.09 -0.76
C THR A 539 26.41 -5.83 0.34
N GLY A 540 25.10 -6.05 0.18
CA GLY A 540 24.19 -6.67 1.14
C GLY A 540 22.78 -6.12 0.99
N ILE A 541 21.87 -6.57 1.83
CA ILE A 541 20.48 -6.14 1.85
C ILE A 541 20.30 -5.05 2.90
N ASP A 542 19.44 -4.07 2.64
CA ASP A 542 19.20 -2.88 3.46
C ASP A 542 18.88 -3.18 4.94
N TYR A 543 17.98 -4.12 5.21
CA TYR A 543 17.64 -4.51 6.59
C TYR A 543 18.83 -5.20 7.30
N GLN A 544 19.68 -5.95 6.59
CA GLN A 544 20.87 -6.57 7.20
C GLN A 544 21.93 -5.51 7.52
N ALA A 545 22.13 -4.53 6.62
CA ALA A 545 23.03 -3.40 6.87
C ALA A 545 22.66 -2.67 8.17
N LEU A 546 21.36 -2.44 8.39
CA LEU A 546 20.86 -1.80 9.60
C LEU A 546 21.14 -2.64 10.86
N ILE A 547 20.93 -3.96 10.79
CA ILE A 547 21.25 -4.88 11.90
C ILE A 547 22.75 -4.84 12.21
N ASP A 548 23.60 -5.01 11.20
CA ASP A 548 25.05 -5.08 11.36
C ASP A 548 25.59 -3.78 11.96
N TYR A 549 25.13 -2.63 11.50
CA TYR A 549 25.48 -1.33 12.05
C TYR A 549 25.13 -1.21 13.55
N ILE A 550 23.90 -1.57 13.92
CA ILE A 550 23.47 -1.49 15.32
C ILE A 550 24.28 -2.46 16.19
N VAL A 551 24.53 -3.67 15.71
CA VAL A 551 25.19 -4.73 16.51
C VAL A 551 26.70 -4.50 16.58
N GLU A 552 27.34 -4.27 15.44
CA GLU A 552 28.79 -4.25 15.34
C GLU A 552 29.39 -2.88 15.64
N THR A 553 28.76 -1.81 15.14
CA THR A 553 29.29 -0.44 15.29
C THR A 553 28.74 0.25 16.53
N LEU A 554 27.44 0.14 16.81
CA LEU A 554 26.81 0.76 18.01
C LEU A 554 26.85 -0.15 19.25
N GLY A 555 27.42 -1.35 19.17
CA GLY A 555 27.54 -2.27 20.29
C GLY A 555 26.22 -2.87 20.77
N GLY A 556 25.23 -3.01 19.89
CA GLY A 556 23.95 -3.67 20.13
C GLY A 556 22.86 -2.77 20.70
N THR A 557 23.13 -1.47 20.87
CA THR A 557 22.11 -0.55 21.43
C THR A 557 22.16 0.81 20.75
N VAL A 558 21.01 1.22 20.17
CA VAL A 558 20.84 2.58 19.65
C VAL A 558 20.55 3.54 20.81
N GLY A 559 21.26 4.65 20.87
CA GLY A 559 21.09 5.65 21.94
C GLY A 559 21.80 6.94 21.61
N GLU A 560 23.08 7.04 22.02
CA GLU A 560 23.88 8.25 21.85
C GLU A 560 23.92 8.70 20.38
N GLY A 561 23.56 9.95 20.12
CA GLY A 561 23.52 10.56 18.78
C GLY A 561 22.17 10.44 18.07
N TYR A 562 21.21 9.64 18.58
CA TYR A 562 19.87 9.45 17.96
C TYR A 562 18.72 9.86 18.88
N GLU A 563 19.00 10.66 19.94
CA GLU A 563 17.99 11.08 20.93
C GLU A 563 16.99 12.08 20.37
N ASP A 564 17.42 12.96 19.46
CA ASP A 564 16.55 13.96 18.85
C ASP A 564 15.73 13.33 17.73
N LEU A 565 14.42 13.33 17.89
CA LEU A 565 13.48 12.77 16.90
C LEU A 565 13.54 13.50 15.54
N TYR A 566 14.03 14.73 15.53
CA TYR A 566 14.21 15.56 14.33
C TYR A 566 15.59 15.38 13.67
N GLY A 567 16.36 14.38 14.09
CA GLY A 567 17.65 14.03 13.53
C GLY A 567 18.83 14.82 14.13
N GLN A 568 19.95 14.75 13.43
CA GLN A 568 21.25 15.30 13.89
C GLN A 568 21.55 16.70 13.32
N GLY A 569 20.58 17.32 12.63
CA GLY A 569 20.73 18.63 11.99
C GLY A 569 21.49 18.61 10.67
N ARG A 570 21.44 17.48 9.97
CA ARG A 570 22.02 17.31 8.63
C ARG A 570 21.20 18.02 7.56
N ILE A 571 19.89 18.15 7.79
CA ILE A 571 18.94 18.75 6.86
C ILE A 571 18.21 19.90 7.56
N THR A 572 18.43 21.13 7.10
CA THR A 572 17.77 22.32 7.64
C THR A 572 16.79 22.88 6.62
N ILE A 573 15.53 23.06 7.01
CA ILE A 573 14.51 23.67 6.15
C ILE A 573 14.38 25.16 6.55
N LEU A 574 14.63 26.03 5.58
CA LEU A 574 14.46 27.49 5.70
C LEU A 574 13.08 27.88 5.16
N GLU A 575 12.34 28.69 5.93
CA GLU A 575 11.02 29.24 5.56
C GLU A 575 11.13 30.54 4.74
#